data_b1c3311c393a341e9d28b1a3c6c6f0c7
#
_entry.id   b1c3311c393a341e9d28b1a3c6c6f0c7
#
_cell.length_a   1.000
_cell.length_b   1.000
_cell.length_c   1.000
_cell.angle_alpha   90.00
_cell.angle_beta   90.00
_cell.angle_gamma   90.00
#
_symmetry.space_group_name_H-M   'P 1'
#
loop_
_entity.id
_entity.type
_entity.pdbx_description
1 polymer ?
#
loop_
_entity_poly.entity_id
_entity_poly.type
_entity_poly.pdbx_seq_one_letter_code
_entity_poly.pdbx_strand_id
1 'polypeptide(L)'
;SQGVLVPCHEILKTPAQIEKIKESAKINVEILDYVAEHIKAGVTTQEIDDWVSAMTEKAGAVPAPLNYDGFPKSVCTSINEQVCHGIPSKDVVLKEGDIINVDVSTILDGYFSDSSRMFCIGEVSSEKKKLVEVTKECVEKGLEKVKPWGYLGDMSQAVYEHAQANGYSVVREIGGHGVGLEFHEDPWVGYIQKAGTGMLMVCLLYTSDAA
;
A
#
# COMPACT_ATOMS: atom_id res chain seq x y z
N SER A 1 5.26 33.75 2.74
CA SER A 1 5.09 32.34 3.15
C SER A 1 5.93 31.47 2.23
N GLN A 2 6.84 30.70 2.76
CA GLN A 2 7.76 29.90 1.96
C GLN A 2 7.17 28.53 1.52
N GLY A 3 5.86 28.43 1.38
CA GLY A 3 5.24 27.21 0.83
C GLY A 3 5.36 25.93 1.70
N VAL A 4 5.65 26.07 2.98
CA VAL A 4 5.63 24.96 3.94
C VAL A 4 4.19 24.63 4.27
N LEU A 5 3.75 23.42 3.94
CA LEU A 5 2.44 22.91 4.34
C LEU A 5 2.58 22.30 5.74
N VAL A 6 1.84 22.85 6.70
CA VAL A 6 1.72 22.29 8.05
C VAL A 6 0.41 21.53 8.11
N PRO A 7 0.40 20.26 8.60
CA PRO A 7 -0.83 19.48 8.70
C PRO A 7 -1.85 20.19 9.61
N CYS A 8 -3.11 20.16 9.23
CA CYS A 8 -4.20 20.62 10.07
C CYS A 8 -4.50 19.60 11.18
N HIS A 9 -5.21 20.02 12.24
CA HIS A 9 -5.53 19.14 13.35
C HIS A 9 -6.37 17.92 12.96
N GLU A 10 -7.14 18.03 11.90
CA GLU A 10 -8.08 16.98 11.43
C GLU A 10 -7.37 15.72 10.93
N ILE A 11 -6.15 15.87 10.39
CA ILE A 11 -5.37 14.73 9.90
C ILE A 11 -4.37 14.18 10.94
N LEU A 12 -4.26 14.83 12.11
CA LEU A 12 -3.41 14.35 13.20
C LEU A 12 -4.16 13.33 14.05
N LYS A 13 -3.57 12.15 14.24
CA LYS A 13 -4.15 11.09 15.05
C LYS A 13 -3.68 11.19 16.50
N THR A 14 -4.59 10.94 17.44
CA THR A 14 -4.22 10.74 18.84
C THR A 14 -3.48 9.42 19.03
N PRO A 15 -2.68 9.26 20.10
CA PRO A 15 -2.04 7.98 20.40
C PRO A 15 -3.03 6.81 20.48
N ALA A 16 -4.23 7.02 21.02
CA ALA A 16 -5.26 6.00 21.10
C ALA A 16 -5.78 5.59 19.72
N GLN A 17 -5.96 6.54 18.81
CA GLN A 17 -6.36 6.25 17.42
C GLN A 17 -5.25 5.49 16.68
N ILE A 18 -3.99 5.85 16.88
CA ILE A 18 -2.85 5.14 16.28
C ILE A 18 -2.82 3.68 16.72
N GLU A 19 -3.04 3.39 18.01
CA GLU A 19 -3.09 1.99 18.48
C GLU A 19 -4.25 1.22 17.83
N LYS A 20 -5.41 1.85 17.63
CA LYS A 20 -6.54 1.21 16.92
C LYS A 20 -6.24 0.96 15.43
N ILE A 21 -5.58 1.88 14.77
CA ILE A 21 -5.12 1.70 13.38
C ILE A 21 -4.12 0.54 13.30
N LYS A 22 -3.19 0.44 14.25
CA LYS A 22 -2.27 -0.70 14.35
C LYS A 22 -2.96 -2.04 14.59
N GLU A 23 -4.03 -2.07 15.39
CA GLU A 23 -4.85 -3.28 15.57
C GLU A 23 -5.47 -3.71 14.24
N SER A 24 -6.02 -2.78 13.46
CA SER A 24 -6.52 -3.04 12.10
C SER A 24 -5.39 -3.52 11.17
N ALA A 25 -4.22 -2.87 11.19
CA ALA A 25 -3.09 -3.21 10.34
C ALA A 25 -2.52 -4.62 10.60
N LYS A 26 -2.60 -5.12 11.84
CA LYS A 26 -2.19 -6.51 12.15
C LYS A 26 -3.00 -7.54 11.35
N ILE A 27 -4.29 -7.28 11.13
CA ILE A 27 -5.14 -8.15 10.32
C ILE A 27 -4.62 -8.20 8.88
N ASN A 28 -4.26 -7.05 8.29
CA ASN A 28 -3.69 -7.02 6.94
C ASN A 28 -2.41 -7.84 6.85
N VAL A 29 -1.51 -7.73 7.83
CA VAL A 29 -0.25 -8.50 7.86
C VAL A 29 -0.54 -9.99 7.94
N GLU A 30 -1.43 -10.44 8.84
CA GLU A 30 -1.82 -11.85 8.97
C GLU A 30 -2.44 -12.39 7.68
N ILE A 31 -3.27 -11.60 6.99
CA ILE A 31 -3.85 -11.97 5.70
C ILE A 31 -2.76 -12.09 4.62
N LEU A 32 -1.87 -11.10 4.52
CA LEU A 32 -0.78 -11.13 3.54
C LEU A 32 0.21 -12.27 3.79
N ASP A 33 0.44 -12.64 5.03
CA ASP A 33 1.24 -13.82 5.39
C ASP A 33 0.54 -15.11 4.96
N TYR A 34 -0.76 -15.24 5.20
CA TYR A 34 -1.54 -16.37 4.71
C TYR A 34 -1.53 -16.46 3.18
N VAL A 35 -1.70 -15.33 2.49
CA VAL A 35 -1.57 -15.27 1.02
C VAL A 35 -0.20 -15.76 0.58
N ALA A 36 0.88 -15.33 1.24
CA ALA A 36 2.25 -15.74 0.93
C ALA A 36 2.46 -17.26 1.00
N GLU A 37 1.80 -17.93 1.93
CA GLU A 37 1.88 -19.40 2.10
C GLU A 37 1.08 -20.17 1.05
N HIS A 38 0.07 -19.58 0.44
CA HIS A 38 -0.90 -20.28 -0.40
C HIS A 38 -0.86 -19.88 -1.88
N ILE A 39 -0.33 -18.69 -2.18
CA ILE A 39 -0.30 -18.14 -3.54
C ILE A 39 0.71 -18.91 -4.41
N LYS A 40 0.25 -19.39 -5.57
CA LYS A 40 1.06 -20.13 -6.54
C LYS A 40 0.38 -20.15 -7.90
N ALA A 41 1.09 -20.64 -8.92
CA ALA A 41 0.50 -20.91 -10.23
C ALA A 41 -0.72 -21.85 -10.10
N GLY A 42 -1.78 -21.53 -10.83
CA GLY A 42 -3.06 -22.24 -10.80
C GLY A 42 -4.10 -21.66 -9.84
N VAL A 43 -3.71 -20.79 -8.90
CA VAL A 43 -4.66 -20.04 -8.05
C VAL A 43 -5.31 -18.94 -8.87
N THR A 44 -6.62 -18.76 -8.72
CA THR A 44 -7.36 -17.63 -9.31
C THR A 44 -7.29 -16.41 -8.41
N THR A 45 -7.41 -15.22 -8.99
CA THR A 45 -7.51 -14.00 -8.17
C THR A 45 -8.81 -13.96 -7.35
N GLN A 46 -9.85 -14.70 -7.76
CA GLN A 46 -11.05 -14.89 -6.95
C GLN A 46 -10.77 -15.68 -5.67
N GLU A 47 -9.94 -16.74 -5.72
CA GLU A 47 -9.57 -17.48 -4.51
C GLU A 47 -8.82 -16.58 -3.52
N ILE A 48 -8.00 -15.64 -4.00
CA ILE A 48 -7.34 -14.65 -3.14
C ILE A 48 -8.39 -13.74 -2.47
N ASP A 49 -9.40 -13.27 -3.21
CA ASP A 49 -10.51 -12.49 -2.68
C ASP A 49 -11.30 -13.27 -1.62
N ASP A 50 -11.57 -14.55 -1.87
CA ASP A 50 -12.28 -15.43 -0.95
C ASP A 50 -11.48 -15.62 0.37
N TRP A 51 -10.15 -15.78 0.29
CA TRP A 51 -9.28 -15.86 1.47
C TRP A 51 -9.29 -14.56 2.28
N VAL A 52 -9.10 -13.43 1.61
CA VAL A 52 -9.08 -12.11 2.26
C VAL A 52 -10.41 -11.83 2.94
N SER A 53 -11.52 -12.06 2.25
CA SER A 53 -12.86 -11.85 2.79
C SER A 53 -13.11 -12.71 4.03
N ALA A 54 -12.83 -14.02 3.94
CA ALA A 54 -13.06 -14.96 5.05
C ALA A 54 -12.19 -14.65 6.28
N MET A 55 -10.92 -14.27 6.08
CA MET A 55 -10.02 -13.94 7.18
C MET A 55 -10.38 -12.61 7.84
N THR A 56 -10.76 -11.60 7.05
CA THR A 56 -11.21 -10.30 7.56
C THR A 56 -12.48 -10.48 8.39
N GLU A 57 -13.47 -11.22 7.89
CA GLU A 57 -14.71 -11.53 8.62
C GLU A 57 -14.43 -12.30 9.92
N LYS A 58 -13.56 -13.33 9.87
CA LYS A 58 -13.15 -14.10 11.05
C LYS A 58 -12.49 -13.23 12.13
N ALA A 59 -11.77 -12.18 11.72
CA ALA A 59 -11.17 -11.21 12.64
C ALA A 59 -12.20 -10.21 13.22
N GLY A 60 -13.47 -10.28 12.83
CA GLY A 60 -14.50 -9.33 13.23
C GLY A 60 -14.37 -7.95 12.54
N ALA A 61 -13.68 -7.91 11.42
CA ALA A 61 -13.42 -6.71 10.65
C ALA A 61 -14.18 -6.72 9.32
N VAL A 62 -14.05 -5.64 8.54
CA VAL A 62 -14.70 -5.48 7.24
C VAL A 62 -13.64 -5.14 6.20
N PRO A 63 -13.64 -5.75 4.99
CA PRO A 63 -12.78 -5.32 3.90
C PRO A 63 -13.13 -3.90 3.46
N ALA A 64 -12.16 -2.99 3.53
CA ALA A 64 -12.40 -1.58 3.18
C ALA A 64 -12.74 -1.34 1.70
N PRO A 65 -12.16 -2.09 0.73
CA PRO A 65 -12.48 -1.89 -0.69
C PRO A 65 -13.91 -2.28 -1.07
N LEU A 66 -14.53 -3.22 -0.34
CA LEU A 66 -15.83 -3.77 -0.71
C LEU A 66 -16.92 -2.68 -0.70
N ASN A 67 -17.51 -2.44 -1.86
CA ASN A 67 -18.50 -1.40 -2.14
C ASN A 67 -17.99 0.05 -2.04
N TYR A 68 -16.67 0.26 -1.81
CA TYR A 68 -16.09 1.59 -1.87
C TYR A 68 -16.07 2.07 -3.33
N ASP A 69 -16.73 3.20 -3.60
CA ASP A 69 -16.90 3.75 -4.96
C ASP A 69 -17.39 2.71 -6.00
N GLY A 70 -18.15 1.70 -5.53
CA GLY A 70 -18.68 0.64 -6.38
C GLY A 70 -17.70 -0.50 -6.67
N PHE A 71 -16.55 -0.56 -6.00
CA PHE A 71 -15.61 -1.67 -6.13
C PHE A 71 -16.26 -2.97 -5.60
N PRO A 72 -16.29 -4.07 -6.40
CA PRO A 72 -17.15 -5.22 -6.09
C PRO A 72 -16.48 -6.32 -5.26
N LYS A 73 -15.25 -6.12 -4.79
CA LYS A 73 -14.39 -7.15 -4.18
C LYS A 73 -13.76 -6.69 -2.87
N SER A 74 -13.21 -7.64 -2.11
CA SER A 74 -12.61 -7.41 -0.79
C SER A 74 -11.14 -7.03 -0.83
N VAL A 75 -10.49 -7.17 -1.98
CA VAL A 75 -9.05 -6.97 -2.18
C VAL A 75 -8.79 -6.50 -3.60
N CYS A 76 -7.71 -5.74 -3.81
CA CYS A 76 -7.22 -5.48 -5.17
C CYS A 76 -6.11 -6.49 -5.52
N THR A 77 -6.16 -7.03 -6.75
CA THR A 77 -5.17 -7.98 -7.26
C THR A 77 -4.67 -7.53 -8.62
N SER A 78 -3.47 -6.97 -8.67
CA SER A 78 -2.92 -6.36 -9.89
C SER A 78 -1.76 -7.18 -10.44
N ILE A 79 -1.93 -7.78 -11.62
CA ILE A 79 -0.99 -8.73 -12.22
C ILE A 79 -0.21 -8.04 -13.35
N ASN A 80 1.10 -8.24 -13.36
CA ASN A 80 2.02 -7.80 -14.40
C ASN A 80 1.87 -6.30 -14.71
N GLU A 81 1.30 -5.95 -15.88
CA GLU A 81 1.10 -4.58 -16.35
C GLU A 81 -0.03 -3.81 -15.67
N GLN A 82 -0.85 -4.45 -14.87
CA GLN A 82 -1.87 -3.75 -14.07
C GLN A 82 -1.20 -2.96 -12.96
N VAL A 83 -1.32 -1.63 -13.01
CA VAL A 83 -0.64 -0.75 -12.05
C VAL A 83 -1.26 -0.86 -10.65
N CYS A 84 -2.60 -0.80 -10.56
CA CYS A 84 -3.34 -0.92 -9.30
C CYS A 84 -4.81 -1.28 -9.57
N HIS A 85 -5.57 -1.52 -8.49
CA HIS A 85 -7.02 -1.73 -8.47
C HIS A 85 -7.51 -2.87 -9.37
N GLY A 86 -6.68 -3.91 -9.61
CA GLY A 86 -7.11 -5.10 -10.33
C GLY A 86 -8.28 -5.79 -9.60
N ILE A 87 -9.36 -6.10 -10.34
CA ILE A 87 -10.57 -6.71 -9.78
C ILE A 87 -10.43 -8.23 -9.81
N PRO A 88 -10.50 -8.92 -8.67
CA PRO A 88 -10.50 -10.38 -8.59
C PRO A 88 -11.55 -11.05 -9.48
N SER A 89 -11.14 -12.11 -10.18
CA SER A 89 -12.00 -12.86 -11.10
C SER A 89 -11.65 -14.35 -11.10
N LYS A 90 -12.66 -15.19 -11.32
CA LYS A 90 -12.50 -16.63 -11.53
C LYS A 90 -11.80 -16.95 -12.87
N ASP A 91 -11.86 -16.03 -13.80
CA ASP A 91 -11.28 -16.20 -15.15
C ASP A 91 -9.80 -15.81 -15.19
N VAL A 92 -9.28 -15.18 -14.14
CA VAL A 92 -7.88 -14.75 -14.02
C VAL A 92 -7.13 -15.74 -13.14
N VAL A 93 -6.36 -16.61 -13.79
CA VAL A 93 -5.57 -17.68 -13.15
C VAL A 93 -4.10 -17.30 -13.18
N LEU A 94 -3.43 -17.32 -12.03
CA LEU A 94 -2.00 -17.06 -11.91
C LEU A 94 -1.16 -18.11 -12.63
N LYS A 95 -0.11 -17.69 -13.29
CA LYS A 95 0.80 -18.53 -14.06
C LYS A 95 2.24 -18.37 -13.56
N GLU A 96 3.04 -19.39 -13.82
CA GLU A 96 4.50 -19.27 -13.67
C GLU A 96 5.03 -18.04 -14.40
N GLY A 97 5.86 -17.26 -13.74
CA GLY A 97 6.43 -16.04 -14.28
C GLY A 97 5.57 -14.79 -14.11
N ASP A 98 4.39 -14.87 -13.48
CA ASP A 98 3.61 -13.67 -13.10
C ASP A 98 4.19 -13.01 -11.87
N ILE A 99 4.05 -11.69 -11.82
CA ILE A 99 4.16 -10.90 -10.59
C ILE A 99 2.78 -10.34 -10.26
N ILE A 100 2.41 -10.31 -8.99
CA ILE A 100 1.11 -9.82 -8.56
C ILE A 100 1.25 -8.97 -7.29
N ASN A 101 0.62 -7.80 -7.29
CA ASN A 101 0.38 -7.03 -6.08
C ASN A 101 -0.95 -7.47 -5.48
N VAL A 102 -0.95 -7.81 -4.21
CA VAL A 102 -2.15 -8.07 -3.40
C VAL A 102 -2.25 -6.96 -2.38
N ASP A 103 -3.33 -6.20 -2.45
CA ASP A 103 -3.54 -4.96 -1.71
C ASP A 103 -4.75 -5.11 -0.80
N VAL A 104 -4.46 -5.23 0.50
CA VAL A 104 -5.42 -5.57 1.55
C VAL A 104 -5.67 -4.36 2.43
N SER A 105 -6.92 -3.93 2.50
CA SER A 105 -7.34 -2.83 3.36
C SER A 105 -8.48 -3.27 4.25
N THR A 106 -8.39 -2.95 5.55
CA THR A 106 -9.30 -3.45 6.59
C THR A 106 -9.89 -2.32 7.41
N ILE A 107 -11.15 -2.48 7.83
CA ILE A 107 -11.82 -1.64 8.80
C ILE A 107 -12.07 -2.46 10.07
N LEU A 108 -11.46 -2.07 11.18
CA LEU A 108 -11.71 -2.64 12.50
C LEU A 108 -12.19 -1.55 13.45
N ASP A 109 -13.38 -1.71 14.04
CA ASP A 109 -13.99 -0.74 14.96
C ASP A 109 -14.05 0.70 14.41
N GLY A 110 -14.18 0.86 13.07
CA GLY A 110 -14.19 2.15 12.38
C GLY A 110 -12.81 2.72 12.07
N TYR A 111 -11.72 1.99 12.32
CA TYR A 111 -10.35 2.40 11.98
C TYR A 111 -9.84 1.64 10.76
N PHE A 112 -9.33 2.39 9.80
CA PHE A 112 -8.85 1.86 8.53
C PHE A 112 -7.35 1.57 8.58
N SER A 113 -6.95 0.51 7.89
CA SER A 113 -5.56 0.20 7.58
C SER A 113 -5.44 -0.26 6.14
N ASP A 114 -4.27 -0.06 5.56
CA ASP A 114 -3.98 -0.33 4.16
C ASP A 114 -2.58 -0.88 4.03
N SER A 115 -2.42 -2.00 3.32
CA SER A 115 -1.13 -2.68 3.16
C SER A 115 -1.11 -3.53 1.91
N SER A 116 -0.04 -3.46 1.15
CA SER A 116 0.11 -4.31 -0.04
C SER A 116 1.43 -5.08 -0.04
N ARG A 117 1.44 -6.19 -0.79
CA ARG A 117 2.65 -6.99 -0.99
C ARG A 117 2.73 -7.53 -2.41
N MET A 118 3.95 -7.48 -2.97
CA MET A 118 4.26 -8.11 -4.26
C MET A 118 4.63 -9.58 -4.06
N PHE A 119 4.10 -10.42 -4.93
CA PHE A 119 4.44 -11.84 -5.00
C PHE A 119 4.95 -12.22 -6.39
N CYS A 120 6.01 -13.00 -6.43
CA CYS A 120 6.53 -13.63 -7.64
C CYS A 120 5.97 -15.06 -7.71
N ILE A 121 5.32 -15.42 -8.81
CA ILE A 121 4.70 -16.73 -8.98
C ILE A 121 5.68 -17.65 -9.68
N GLY A 122 6.26 -18.57 -8.91
CA GLY A 122 7.31 -19.45 -9.39
C GLY A 122 8.56 -18.70 -9.86
N GLU A 123 9.17 -19.16 -10.96
CA GLU A 123 10.34 -18.49 -11.53
C GLU A 123 9.90 -17.35 -12.46
N VAL A 124 10.23 -16.12 -12.07
CA VAL A 124 9.99 -14.90 -12.85
C VAL A 124 11.24 -14.51 -13.64
N SER A 125 11.07 -13.76 -14.73
CA SER A 125 12.19 -13.22 -15.49
C SER A 125 13.08 -12.31 -14.63
N SER A 126 14.37 -12.23 -14.98
CA SER A 126 15.31 -11.34 -14.28
C SER A 126 14.88 -9.87 -14.29
N GLU A 127 14.17 -9.44 -15.34
CA GLU A 127 13.63 -8.10 -15.46
C GLU A 127 12.52 -7.85 -14.44
N LYS A 128 11.54 -8.75 -14.33
CA LYS A 128 10.47 -8.68 -13.33
C LYS A 128 11.02 -8.75 -11.91
N LYS A 129 11.96 -9.68 -11.67
CA LYS A 129 12.61 -9.80 -10.36
C LYS A 129 13.30 -8.52 -9.96
N LYS A 130 14.09 -7.93 -10.86
CA LYS A 130 14.76 -6.65 -10.63
C LYS A 130 13.75 -5.52 -10.36
N LEU A 131 12.63 -5.46 -11.09
CA LEU A 131 11.60 -4.46 -10.86
C LEU A 131 11.02 -4.56 -9.44
N VAL A 132 10.67 -5.78 -9.00
CA VAL A 132 10.13 -6.01 -7.65
C VAL A 132 11.17 -5.65 -6.57
N GLU A 133 12.43 -6.07 -6.72
CA GLU A 133 13.50 -5.76 -5.79
C GLU A 133 13.75 -4.24 -5.68
N VAL A 134 13.89 -3.55 -6.82
CA VAL A 134 14.12 -2.09 -6.83
C VAL A 134 12.91 -1.33 -6.25
N THR A 135 11.69 -1.79 -6.51
CA THR A 135 10.48 -1.17 -5.94
C THR A 135 10.47 -1.32 -4.42
N LYS A 136 10.82 -2.50 -3.90
CA LYS A 136 10.97 -2.70 -2.45
C LYS A 136 12.05 -1.80 -1.86
N GLU A 137 13.21 -1.70 -2.49
CA GLU A 137 14.27 -0.79 -2.08
C GLU A 137 13.83 0.68 -2.10
N CYS A 138 12.98 1.08 -3.07
CA CYS A 138 12.39 2.42 -3.08
C CYS A 138 11.57 2.71 -1.81
N VAL A 139 10.74 1.75 -1.38
CA VAL A 139 9.96 1.87 -0.14
C VAL A 139 10.90 2.01 1.06
N GLU A 140 11.90 1.15 1.19
CA GLU A 140 12.88 1.18 2.29
C GLU A 140 13.62 2.53 2.35
N LYS A 141 14.11 3.02 1.20
CA LYS A 141 14.80 4.32 1.11
C LYS A 141 13.87 5.51 1.38
N GLY A 142 12.61 5.40 0.98
CA GLY A 142 11.59 6.39 1.33
C GLY A 142 11.38 6.44 2.84
N LEU A 143 11.20 5.29 3.48
CA LEU A 143 10.99 5.18 4.92
C LEU A 143 12.17 5.71 5.75
N GLU A 144 13.41 5.55 5.30
CA GLU A 144 14.60 6.14 5.95
C GLU A 144 14.51 7.68 6.06
N LYS A 145 13.70 8.34 5.22
CA LYS A 145 13.49 9.78 5.24
C LYS A 145 12.29 10.21 6.09
N VAL A 146 11.45 9.27 6.50
CA VAL A 146 10.30 9.53 7.37
C VAL A 146 10.79 9.77 8.79
N LYS A 147 10.76 11.04 9.20
CA LYS A 147 11.19 11.47 10.54
C LYS A 147 10.43 12.72 10.97
N PRO A 148 10.23 12.92 12.26
CA PRO A 148 9.62 14.15 12.77
C PRO A 148 10.32 15.38 12.21
N TRP A 149 9.53 16.35 11.75
CA TRP A 149 9.98 17.63 11.17
C TRP A 149 10.71 17.53 9.82
N GLY A 150 10.72 16.35 9.18
CA GLY A 150 11.08 16.18 7.78
C GLY A 150 9.92 16.57 6.86
N TYR A 151 10.17 16.63 5.57
CA TYR A 151 9.13 16.91 4.56
C TYR A 151 8.73 15.64 3.81
N LEU A 152 7.48 15.55 3.38
CA LEU A 152 7.06 14.44 2.49
C LEU A 152 7.88 14.40 1.20
N GLY A 153 8.33 15.56 0.71
CA GLY A 153 9.22 15.63 -0.45
C GLY A 153 10.59 14.97 -0.24
N ASP A 154 11.08 14.86 1.00
CA ASP A 154 12.33 14.17 1.29
C ASP A 154 12.20 12.67 0.98
N MET A 155 11.09 12.06 1.39
CA MET A 155 10.73 10.68 1.07
C MET A 155 10.52 10.51 -0.44
N SER A 156 9.71 11.37 -1.05
CA SER A 156 9.40 11.34 -2.48
C SER A 156 10.66 11.40 -3.34
N GLN A 157 11.58 12.31 -3.03
CA GLN A 157 12.83 12.43 -3.78
C GLN A 157 13.71 11.19 -3.64
N ALA A 158 13.79 10.60 -2.45
CA ALA A 158 14.58 9.38 -2.24
C ALA A 158 14.05 8.20 -3.09
N VAL A 159 12.73 8.03 -3.15
CA VAL A 159 12.07 7.04 -4.02
C VAL A 159 12.39 7.32 -5.49
N TYR A 160 12.18 8.56 -5.93
CA TYR A 160 12.41 8.96 -7.32
C TYR A 160 13.84 8.74 -7.77
N GLU A 161 14.82 9.20 -6.98
CA GLU A 161 16.25 9.08 -7.31
C GLU A 161 16.69 7.62 -7.39
N HIS A 162 16.20 6.78 -6.47
CA HIS A 162 16.54 5.35 -6.49
C HIS A 162 15.95 4.64 -7.71
N ALA A 163 14.69 4.91 -8.05
CA ALA A 163 14.07 4.37 -9.26
C ALA A 163 14.83 4.79 -10.51
N GLN A 164 15.16 6.08 -10.65
CA GLN A 164 15.89 6.62 -11.79
C GLN A 164 17.30 6.02 -11.92
N ALA A 165 18.02 5.87 -10.81
CA ALA A 165 19.35 5.28 -10.77
C ALA A 165 19.36 3.82 -11.26
N ASN A 166 18.23 3.12 -11.14
CA ASN A 166 18.05 1.76 -11.62
C ASN A 166 17.40 1.66 -13.01
N GLY A 167 17.15 2.81 -13.68
CA GLY A 167 16.59 2.88 -15.04
C GLY A 167 15.07 2.78 -15.10
N TYR A 168 14.36 3.00 -13.98
CA TYR A 168 12.91 3.00 -13.92
C TYR A 168 12.31 4.40 -13.84
N SER A 169 11.09 4.54 -14.31
CA SER A 169 10.26 5.73 -14.15
C SER A 169 9.25 5.55 -13.05
N VAL A 170 8.94 6.62 -12.33
CA VAL A 170 7.89 6.64 -11.33
C VAL A 170 6.59 7.13 -11.96
N VAL A 171 5.49 6.42 -11.69
CA VAL A 171 4.14 6.83 -12.13
C VAL A 171 3.77 8.14 -11.41
N ARG A 172 3.27 9.11 -12.18
CA ARG A 172 3.02 10.48 -11.68
C ARG A 172 1.61 10.66 -11.12
N GLU A 173 0.68 9.95 -11.70
CA GLU A 173 -0.76 10.07 -11.45
C GLU A 173 -1.23 9.25 -10.25
N ILE A 174 -0.38 8.36 -9.74
CA ILE A 174 -0.66 7.48 -8.62
C ILE A 174 0.34 7.78 -7.51
N GLY A 175 -0.12 7.76 -6.28
CA GLY A 175 0.67 7.99 -5.08
C GLY A 175 0.01 7.35 -3.88
N GLY A 176 0.65 7.46 -2.73
CA GLY A 176 0.08 7.09 -1.45
C GLY A 176 -0.84 8.17 -0.89
N HIS A 177 -1.46 7.86 0.21
CA HIS A 177 -2.43 8.73 0.89
C HIS A 177 -2.39 8.52 2.41
N GLY A 178 -2.98 9.43 3.15
CA GLY A 178 -3.27 9.21 4.56
C GLY A 178 -4.36 8.15 4.73
N VAL A 179 -4.28 7.37 5.81
CA VAL A 179 -5.26 6.33 6.16
C VAL A 179 -5.45 6.29 7.68
N GLY A 180 -6.63 5.89 8.12
CA GLY A 180 -6.85 5.65 9.54
C GLY A 180 -8.25 5.96 10.03
N LEU A 181 -8.74 7.18 9.93
CA LEU A 181 -10.12 7.55 10.28
C LEU A 181 -11.04 7.45 9.06
N GLU A 182 -10.46 7.62 7.89
CA GLU A 182 -11.10 7.39 6.60
C GLU A 182 -10.22 6.46 5.78
N PHE A 183 -10.76 5.85 4.72
CA PHE A 183 -10.00 4.99 3.83
C PHE A 183 -8.95 5.78 3.06
N HIS A 184 -9.34 6.92 2.49
CA HIS A 184 -8.44 7.86 1.84
C HIS A 184 -8.57 9.22 2.52
N GLU A 185 -7.50 9.71 3.11
CA GLU A 185 -7.44 11.02 3.76
C GLU A 185 -6.13 11.74 3.42
N ASP A 186 -6.08 13.04 3.69
CA ASP A 186 -4.86 13.80 3.55
C ASP A 186 -3.74 13.30 4.50
N PRO A 187 -2.47 13.42 4.09
CA PRO A 187 -2.00 14.04 2.86
C PRO A 187 -1.97 13.09 1.65
N TRP A 188 -2.08 13.67 0.45
CA TRP A 188 -1.61 13.00 -0.76
C TRP A 188 -0.09 12.86 -0.75
N VAL A 189 0.41 11.67 -1.04
CA VAL A 189 1.84 11.33 -1.01
C VAL A 189 2.31 10.97 -2.42
N GLY A 190 2.80 11.97 -3.15
CA GLY A 190 3.40 11.76 -4.46
C GLY A 190 4.86 11.33 -4.36
N TYR A 191 5.37 10.61 -5.35
CA TYR A 191 6.74 10.07 -5.36
C TYR A 191 7.71 10.82 -6.28
N ILE A 192 7.37 12.05 -6.70
CA ILE A 192 8.20 12.89 -7.59
C ILE A 192 8.45 14.30 -7.02
N GLN A 193 8.10 14.53 -5.76
CA GLN A 193 8.29 15.82 -5.10
C GLN A 193 9.77 16.04 -4.77
N LYS A 194 10.18 17.31 -4.68
CA LYS A 194 11.55 17.68 -4.31
C LYS A 194 11.74 17.65 -2.81
N ALA A 195 12.93 17.28 -2.34
CA ALA A 195 13.32 17.39 -0.95
C ALA A 195 13.13 18.83 -0.42
N GLY A 196 12.77 18.93 0.85
CA GLY A 196 12.48 20.20 1.51
C GLY A 196 11.16 20.85 1.07
N THR A 197 10.27 20.11 0.40
CA THR A 197 8.96 20.59 -0.04
C THR A 197 7.82 19.67 0.39
N GLY A 198 6.60 20.13 0.20
CA GLY A 198 5.40 19.39 0.59
C GLY A 198 5.04 19.58 2.05
N MET A 199 4.26 18.62 2.58
CA MET A 199 3.79 18.70 3.96
C MET A 199 4.91 18.35 4.93
N LEU A 200 4.98 19.11 6.04
CA LEU A 200 5.87 18.82 7.15
C LEU A 200 5.33 17.65 7.97
N MET A 201 6.14 16.63 8.18
CA MET A 201 5.80 15.46 8.98
C MET A 201 5.92 15.81 10.47
N VAL A 202 4.80 16.00 11.13
CA VAL A 202 4.76 16.25 12.59
C VAL A 202 4.54 14.95 13.35
N CYS A 203 4.83 14.93 14.64
CA CYS A 203 4.91 13.75 15.50
C CYS A 203 3.65 12.84 15.50
N LEU A 204 2.49 13.36 15.16
CA LEU A 204 1.21 12.63 15.18
C LEU A 204 0.61 12.45 13.78
N LEU A 205 1.36 12.78 12.74
CA LEU A 205 0.97 12.45 11.37
C LEU A 205 1.30 10.97 11.14
N TYR A 206 0.27 10.16 11.06
CA TYR A 206 0.40 8.75 10.73
C TYR A 206 -0.01 8.55 9.27
N THR A 207 0.96 8.28 8.44
CA THR A 207 0.76 7.92 7.05
C THR A 207 1.56 6.66 6.80
N SER A 208 0.92 5.54 6.59
CA SER A 208 1.66 4.34 6.27
C SER A 208 0.78 3.35 5.54
N ASP A 209 1.12 3.12 4.32
CA ASP A 209 0.86 1.93 3.56
C ASP A 209 2.17 1.14 3.34
N ALA A 210 3.16 1.38 4.19
CA ALA A 210 4.41 0.66 4.14
C ALA A 210 4.34 -0.56 5.06
N ALA A 211 4.05 -1.72 4.50
CA ALA A 211 4.25 -3.02 5.11
C ALA A 211 5.41 -3.75 4.46
#